data_283ca9b3ace7ad0f5fe6dbec880c74de
#
_entry.id   283ca9b3ace7ad0f5fe6dbec880c74de
#
_cell.length_a   1.000
_cell.length_b   1.000
_cell.length_c   1.000
_cell.angle_alpha   90.00
_cell.angle_beta   90.00
_cell.angle_gamma   90.00
#
_symmetry.space_group_name_H-M   'P 1'
#
loop_
_entity.id
_entity.type
_entity.pdbx_description
1 polymer ?
#
loop_
_entity_poly.entity_id
_entity_poly.type
_entity_poly.pdbx_seq_one_letter_code
_entity_poly.pdbx_strand_id
1 'polypeptide(L)'
;MIKSNGGIIGPDNVTTGGAFGTASGVFKLGEVTNLIKESKWPTAGPQGFQVANSCRFDDGSSTQMNKTISSTSTTWTFSCWIKLNPTGTNQYLASWDMGSGESLGIGIEASSNQLFIYTSSTGQAPKLYDGKLRDPGAWMNIVIKNSSGTITSYINGTQVKTSITGTALASGTLRIGCYTGSNFFYDGYMSEVVLIDGTAYNADSFGEFNSQTGIWVPKDVSGLTFGSDGFYLDFKDSANLGNDAN
;
A
#
# COMPACT_ATOMS: atom_id res chain seq x y z
N MET A 1 21.50 32.67 -28.78
CA MET A 1 20.41 31.77 -28.39
C MET A 1 19.86 32.26 -27.05
N ILE A 2 18.69 32.84 -27.04
CA ILE A 2 18.06 33.38 -25.81
C ILE A 2 17.52 32.21 -25.02
N LYS A 3 18.16 31.91 -23.90
CA LYS A 3 17.64 30.94 -22.92
C LYS A 3 16.47 31.61 -22.23
N SER A 4 15.24 31.16 -22.50
CA SER A 4 14.08 31.63 -21.76
C SER A 4 13.99 30.88 -20.43
N ASN A 5 14.00 31.62 -19.31
CA ASN A 5 13.67 31.08 -18.02
C ASN A 5 12.17 30.82 -17.95
N GLY A 6 11.75 29.64 -17.49
CA GLY A 6 10.34 29.29 -17.27
C GLY A 6 9.75 28.29 -18.27
N GLY A 7 10.55 27.38 -18.80
CA GLY A 7 10.04 26.25 -19.59
C GLY A 7 9.69 25.04 -18.72
N ILE A 8 8.82 24.18 -19.23
CA ILE A 8 8.52 22.87 -18.64
C ILE A 8 9.61 21.89 -19.07
N ILE A 9 10.18 21.18 -18.11
CA ILE A 9 11.18 20.13 -18.36
C ILE A 9 10.45 18.82 -18.57
N GLY A 10 10.64 18.19 -19.71
CA GLY A 10 10.05 16.91 -20.06
C GLY A 10 11.12 15.86 -20.40
N PRO A 11 10.81 14.58 -20.31
CA PRO A 11 11.70 13.50 -20.73
C PRO A 11 11.68 13.36 -22.28
N ASP A 12 12.79 13.40 -22.90
CA ASP A 12 13.11 13.16 -24.34
C ASP A 12 12.24 13.77 -25.47
N ASN A 13 12.88 14.27 -26.49
CA ASN A 13 12.30 15.10 -27.56
C ASN A 13 10.98 14.60 -28.14
N VAL A 14 10.03 15.52 -28.29
CA VAL A 14 8.81 15.25 -29.09
C VAL A 14 9.20 14.99 -30.53
N THR A 15 9.28 13.75 -30.92
CA THR A 15 9.40 13.37 -32.33
C THR A 15 8.02 13.41 -32.97
N THR A 16 7.96 13.90 -34.19
CA THR A 16 6.78 13.93 -35.05
C THR A 16 6.18 12.54 -35.19
N GLY A 17 5.26 12.15 -34.31
CA GLY A 17 4.66 10.82 -34.36
C GLY A 17 3.87 10.42 -33.14
N GLY A 18 3.82 11.23 -32.08
CA GLY A 18 2.90 11.00 -30.95
C GLY A 18 3.19 9.76 -30.11
N ALA A 19 4.41 9.24 -30.08
CA ALA A 19 4.78 8.16 -29.19
C ALA A 19 4.90 8.70 -27.76
N PHE A 20 4.23 8.04 -26.83
CA PHE A 20 4.28 8.36 -25.40
C PHE A 20 5.73 8.28 -24.87
N GLY A 21 6.11 9.25 -24.06
CA GLY A 21 7.39 9.22 -23.34
C GLY A 21 8.59 9.77 -24.09
N THR A 22 8.41 10.50 -25.19
CA THR A 22 9.51 10.98 -26.04
C THR A 22 9.67 12.52 -26.08
N ALA A 23 9.20 13.25 -25.08
CA ALA A 23 9.45 14.69 -24.99
C ALA A 23 10.62 14.96 -24.05
N SER A 24 11.75 15.44 -24.56
CA SER A 24 12.82 15.95 -23.72
C SER A 24 13.17 17.39 -24.06
N GLY A 25 13.60 18.11 -23.07
CA GLY A 25 14.03 19.49 -23.22
C GLY A 25 13.24 20.47 -22.36
N VAL A 26 13.49 21.74 -22.57
CA VAL A 26 12.78 22.85 -21.92
C VAL A 26 11.86 23.50 -22.92
N PHE A 27 10.55 23.44 -22.65
CA PHE A 27 9.51 23.97 -23.52
C PHE A 27 8.95 25.29 -22.97
N LYS A 28 8.59 26.20 -23.85
CA LYS A 28 7.80 27.37 -23.46
C LYS A 28 6.35 26.96 -23.26
N LEU A 29 5.63 27.63 -22.37
CA LEU A 29 4.22 27.34 -22.12
C LEU A 29 3.37 27.36 -23.40
N GLY A 30 3.64 28.32 -24.32
CA GLY A 30 2.94 28.38 -25.60
C GLY A 30 3.22 27.17 -26.51
N GLU A 31 4.44 26.66 -26.50
CA GLU A 31 4.81 25.44 -27.25
C GLU A 31 4.07 24.22 -26.69
N VAL A 32 4.04 24.07 -25.37
CA VAL A 32 3.28 22.99 -24.70
C VAL A 32 1.80 23.06 -25.06
N THR A 33 1.21 24.29 -25.00
CA THR A 33 -0.20 24.49 -25.33
C THR A 33 -0.49 24.10 -26.78
N ASN A 34 0.37 24.43 -27.72
CA ASN A 34 0.21 24.05 -29.12
C ASN A 34 0.37 22.54 -29.32
N LEU A 35 1.37 21.94 -28.69
CA LEU A 35 1.58 20.48 -28.76
C LEU A 35 0.39 19.69 -28.17
N ILE A 36 -0.22 20.20 -27.10
CA ILE A 36 -1.45 19.60 -26.53
C ILE A 36 -2.62 19.71 -27.54
N LYS A 37 -2.84 20.89 -28.15
CA LYS A 37 -3.89 21.10 -29.16
C LYS A 37 -3.71 20.21 -30.38
N GLU A 38 -2.46 19.94 -30.77
CA GLU A 38 -2.11 19.09 -31.90
C GLU A 38 -2.04 17.59 -31.53
N SER A 39 -2.38 17.23 -30.28
CA SER A 39 -2.23 15.87 -29.73
C SER A 39 -0.80 15.29 -29.87
N LYS A 40 0.19 16.18 -29.92
CA LYS A 40 1.62 15.85 -30.02
C LYS A 40 2.34 15.91 -28.67
N TRP A 41 1.72 16.50 -27.65
CA TRP A 41 2.27 16.46 -26.30
C TRP A 41 2.13 15.04 -25.75
N PRO A 42 3.18 14.47 -25.17
CA PRO A 42 3.06 13.15 -24.55
C PRO A 42 1.97 13.23 -23.48
N THR A 43 0.82 12.64 -23.76
CA THR A 43 -0.10 12.26 -22.68
C THR A 43 0.57 11.18 -21.84
N ALA A 44 0.18 11.05 -20.58
CA ALA A 44 0.71 9.98 -19.73
C ALA A 44 0.80 8.68 -20.54
N GLY A 45 1.96 8.02 -20.48
CA GLY A 45 2.22 6.73 -21.17
C GLY A 45 1.13 5.71 -20.85
N PRO A 46 1.16 4.52 -21.46
CA PRO A 46 0.16 3.51 -21.17
C PRO A 46 0.02 3.43 -19.65
N GLN A 47 -1.15 3.85 -19.18
CA GLN A 47 -1.43 3.88 -17.77
C GLN A 47 -1.41 2.42 -17.33
N GLY A 48 -0.44 2.04 -16.53
CA GLY A 48 -0.48 0.79 -15.82
C GLY A 48 -1.78 0.66 -15.02
N PHE A 49 -1.86 -0.27 -14.14
CA PHE A 49 -3.02 -0.42 -13.25
C PHE A 49 -3.34 0.91 -12.56
N GLN A 50 -4.61 1.33 -12.63
CA GLN A 50 -5.10 2.58 -12.04
C GLN A 50 -5.91 2.27 -10.79
N VAL A 51 -5.46 2.76 -9.65
CA VAL A 51 -6.24 2.75 -8.41
C VAL A 51 -7.36 3.79 -8.54
N ALA A 52 -8.61 3.35 -8.46
CA ALA A 52 -9.75 4.23 -8.61
C ALA A 52 -10.08 4.99 -7.33
N ASN A 53 -9.97 4.34 -6.17
CA ASN A 53 -10.45 4.87 -4.91
C ASN A 53 -9.50 4.54 -3.74
N SER A 54 -9.73 5.27 -2.65
CA SER A 54 -9.15 4.98 -1.33
C SER A 54 -10.20 5.22 -0.25
N CYS A 55 -10.06 4.54 0.87
CA CYS A 55 -10.90 4.74 2.05
C CYS A 55 -10.18 5.61 3.07
N ARG A 56 -10.88 6.64 3.59
CA ARG A 56 -10.42 7.43 4.73
C ARG A 56 -10.76 6.68 6.02
N PHE A 57 -9.74 6.40 6.80
CA PHE A 57 -9.86 5.97 8.19
C PHE A 57 -9.65 7.17 9.10
N ASP A 58 -10.46 7.28 10.13
CA ASP A 58 -10.47 8.42 11.05
C ASP A 58 -10.48 7.88 12.48
N ASP A 59 -9.45 8.19 13.24
CA ASP A 59 -9.30 7.74 14.62
C ASP A 59 -10.36 8.36 15.55
N GLY A 60 -10.76 9.61 15.28
CA GLY A 60 -11.81 10.31 16.03
C GLY A 60 -13.20 9.67 15.85
N SER A 61 -13.47 9.05 14.72
CA SER A 61 -14.71 8.34 14.41
C SER A 61 -14.62 6.84 14.62
N SER A 62 -13.47 6.32 15.08
CA SER A 62 -13.24 4.88 15.30
C SER A 62 -13.52 4.03 14.06
N THR A 63 -13.11 4.51 12.90
CA THR A 63 -13.37 3.84 11.60
C THR A 63 -12.58 2.55 11.49
N GLN A 64 -13.27 1.44 11.23
CA GLN A 64 -12.69 0.12 11.06
C GLN A 64 -13.52 -0.76 10.13
N MET A 65 -12.92 -1.82 9.59
CA MET A 65 -13.60 -2.89 8.85
C MET A 65 -13.25 -4.23 9.49
N ASN A 66 -14.17 -5.20 9.43
CA ASN A 66 -14.02 -6.50 10.08
C ASN A 66 -14.28 -7.64 9.09
N LYS A 67 -13.51 -8.73 9.23
CA LYS A 67 -13.75 -10.01 8.54
C LYS A 67 -13.53 -11.16 9.51
N THR A 68 -14.40 -12.17 9.46
CA THR A 68 -14.17 -13.43 10.17
C THR A 68 -13.14 -14.25 9.41
N ILE A 69 -12.14 -14.75 10.11
CA ILE A 69 -11.13 -15.70 9.65
C ILE A 69 -11.53 -17.05 10.22
N SER A 70 -11.65 -18.07 9.39
CA SER A 70 -12.12 -19.41 9.77
C SER A 70 -11.02 -20.46 9.76
N SER A 71 -9.96 -20.24 9.01
CA SER A 71 -8.82 -21.17 8.87
C SER A 71 -7.62 -20.78 9.73
N THR A 72 -6.69 -21.71 9.86
CA THR A 72 -5.35 -21.45 10.44
C THR A 72 -4.33 -21.62 9.35
N SER A 73 -3.49 -20.57 9.17
CA SER A 73 -2.45 -20.57 8.13
C SER A 73 -1.13 -20.04 8.68
N THR A 74 -0.06 -20.81 8.51
CA THR A 74 1.30 -20.39 8.83
C THR A 74 1.95 -19.59 7.69
N THR A 75 1.27 -19.53 6.56
CA THR A 75 1.74 -18.83 5.36
C THR A 75 0.68 -17.84 4.91
N TRP A 76 1.02 -16.56 4.87
CA TRP A 76 0.09 -15.50 4.50
C TRP A 76 0.82 -14.26 3.98
N THR A 77 0.11 -13.42 3.29
CA THR A 77 0.60 -12.10 2.86
C THR A 77 -0.45 -11.04 3.14
N PHE A 78 -0.03 -9.95 3.76
CA PHE A 78 -0.81 -8.73 3.89
C PHE A 78 -0.15 -7.62 3.06
N SER A 79 -0.93 -6.95 2.23
CA SER A 79 -0.49 -5.79 1.44
C SER A 79 -1.48 -4.67 1.56
N CYS A 80 -1.02 -3.44 1.65
CA CYS A 80 -1.85 -2.24 1.54
C CYS A 80 -1.04 -1.05 1.03
N TRP A 81 -1.73 -0.12 0.40
CA TRP A 81 -1.24 1.22 0.17
C TRP A 81 -1.77 2.14 1.24
N ILE A 82 -0.90 2.93 1.83
CA ILE A 82 -1.26 3.86 2.90
C ILE A 82 -0.81 5.28 2.60
N LYS A 83 -1.57 6.22 3.13
CA LYS A 83 -1.15 7.61 3.30
C LYS A 83 -1.39 7.97 4.76
N LEU A 84 -0.30 8.12 5.50
CA LEU A 84 -0.32 8.23 6.96
C LEU A 84 -0.66 9.65 7.41
N ASN A 85 -1.51 9.76 8.44
CA ASN A 85 -1.61 10.96 9.26
C ASN A 85 -1.10 10.64 10.68
N PRO A 86 0.04 11.20 11.12
CA PRO A 86 0.58 10.96 12.45
C PRO A 86 -0.31 11.55 13.55
N THR A 87 -0.75 10.75 14.51
CA THR A 87 -1.70 11.15 15.57
C THR A 87 -1.07 11.31 16.96
N GLY A 88 0.19 10.93 17.12
CA GLY A 88 0.84 10.89 18.45
C GLY A 88 0.48 9.66 19.29
N THR A 89 -0.37 8.76 18.77
CA THR A 89 -0.68 7.44 19.34
C THR A 89 -0.24 6.34 18.39
N ASN A 90 -0.07 5.10 18.90
CA ASN A 90 0.15 3.97 18.02
C ASN A 90 -1.07 3.79 17.11
N GLN A 91 -0.84 3.42 15.87
CA GLN A 91 -1.89 3.18 14.89
C GLN A 91 -1.74 1.79 14.31
N TYR A 92 -2.85 1.08 14.10
CA TYR A 92 -2.81 -0.25 13.52
C TYR A 92 -3.47 -0.28 12.15
N LEU A 93 -2.72 -0.79 11.17
CA LEU A 93 -3.21 -1.02 9.81
C LEU A 93 -4.15 -2.23 9.78
N ALA A 94 -3.75 -3.28 10.47
CA ALA A 94 -4.53 -4.50 10.62
C ALA A 94 -4.25 -5.18 11.95
N SER A 95 -5.26 -5.87 12.48
CA SER A 95 -5.08 -6.75 13.63
C SER A 95 -5.96 -7.99 13.52
N TRP A 96 -5.51 -9.08 14.12
CA TRP A 96 -6.23 -10.35 14.21
C TRP A 96 -6.45 -10.67 15.67
N ASP A 97 -7.69 -10.82 16.06
CA ASP A 97 -8.13 -11.34 17.35
C ASP A 97 -8.37 -12.84 17.18
N MET A 98 -7.45 -13.64 17.62
CA MET A 98 -7.43 -15.08 17.42
C MET A 98 -8.13 -15.75 18.59
N GLY A 99 -9.41 -15.91 18.62
CA GLY A 99 -10.29 -16.54 19.60
C GLY A 99 -9.74 -17.29 20.84
N SER A 100 -8.45 -17.54 20.88
CA SER A 100 -7.71 -18.12 22.00
C SER A 100 -7.25 -17.09 23.05
N GLY A 101 -7.60 -15.81 22.87
CA GLY A 101 -7.06 -14.68 23.65
C GLY A 101 -5.72 -14.15 23.13
N GLU A 102 -5.22 -14.71 22.06
CA GLU A 102 -4.05 -14.19 21.34
C GLU A 102 -4.45 -13.17 20.29
N SER A 103 -3.54 -12.27 19.98
CA SER A 103 -3.73 -11.31 18.91
C SER A 103 -2.43 -11.01 18.18
N LEU A 104 -2.56 -10.71 16.89
CA LEU A 104 -1.51 -10.24 16.02
C LEU A 104 -1.89 -8.84 15.53
N GLY A 105 -0.96 -7.91 15.49
CA GLY A 105 -1.24 -6.58 14.96
C GLY A 105 -0.08 -6.03 14.14
N ILE A 106 -0.39 -5.41 13.01
CA ILE A 106 0.54 -4.66 12.17
C ILE A 106 0.29 -3.18 12.42
N GLY A 107 1.27 -2.48 12.94
CA GLY A 107 1.07 -1.10 13.38
C GLY A 107 2.24 -0.18 13.10
N ILE A 108 1.99 1.11 13.35
CA ILE A 108 2.94 2.22 13.26
C ILE A 108 3.08 2.81 14.65
N GLU A 109 4.31 2.86 15.14
CA GLU A 109 4.62 3.36 16.48
C GLU A 109 4.58 4.89 16.52
N ALA A 110 3.85 5.44 17.48
CA ALA A 110 3.68 6.88 17.65
C ALA A 110 4.99 7.67 17.81
N SER A 111 5.88 7.16 18.67
CA SER A 111 7.10 7.87 19.05
C SER A 111 8.16 7.90 17.94
N SER A 112 8.14 6.93 17.06
CA SER A 112 9.19 6.72 16.06
C SER A 112 8.72 6.73 14.63
N ASN A 113 7.41 6.57 14.36
CA ASN A 113 6.82 6.30 13.04
C ASN A 113 7.45 5.06 12.37
N GLN A 114 7.83 4.06 13.17
CA GLN A 114 8.35 2.80 12.67
C GLN A 114 7.22 1.77 12.50
N LEU A 115 7.27 1.02 11.43
CA LEU A 115 6.40 -0.12 11.22
C LEU A 115 6.81 -1.26 12.15
N PHE A 116 5.85 -1.87 12.84
CA PHE A 116 6.07 -3.00 13.74
C PHE A 116 5.01 -4.09 13.56
N ILE A 117 5.31 -5.28 14.05
CA ILE A 117 4.33 -6.34 14.22
C ILE A 117 4.26 -6.68 15.72
N TYR A 118 3.06 -6.73 16.27
CA TYR A 118 2.81 -7.07 17.66
C TYR A 118 2.17 -8.44 17.77
N THR A 119 2.60 -9.23 18.74
CA THR A 119 2.00 -10.52 19.05
C THR A 119 1.76 -10.59 20.56
N SER A 120 0.51 -10.76 20.97
CA SER A 120 0.14 -10.75 22.40
C SER A 120 0.72 -11.92 23.17
N SER A 121 0.87 -13.10 22.56
CA SER A 121 1.44 -14.29 23.20
C SER A 121 2.88 -14.09 23.68
N THR A 122 3.64 -13.23 23.03
CA THR A 122 5.01 -12.90 23.42
C THR A 122 5.14 -11.53 24.07
N GLY A 123 4.12 -10.66 23.93
CA GLY A 123 4.17 -9.26 24.35
C GLY A 123 5.21 -8.43 23.58
N GLN A 124 5.74 -8.94 22.47
CA GLN A 124 6.80 -8.29 21.73
C GLN A 124 6.27 -7.55 20.49
N ALA A 125 6.96 -6.47 20.15
CA ALA A 125 6.65 -5.65 18.99
C ALA A 125 7.92 -5.41 18.13
N PRO A 126 8.49 -6.47 17.52
CA PRO A 126 9.65 -6.30 16.65
C PRO A 126 9.36 -5.37 15.50
N LYS A 127 10.36 -4.58 15.12
CA LYS A 127 10.24 -3.64 14.01
C LYS A 127 10.27 -4.40 12.67
N LEU A 128 9.30 -4.11 11.84
CA LEU A 128 9.23 -4.57 10.45
C LEU A 128 10.01 -3.65 9.51
N TYR A 129 10.34 -2.47 9.98
CA TYR A 129 11.18 -1.50 9.28
C TYR A 129 12.01 -0.70 10.29
N ASP A 130 13.33 -0.73 10.13
CA ASP A 130 14.24 0.00 11.02
C ASP A 130 14.27 1.51 10.73
N GLY A 131 13.85 1.91 9.52
CA GLY A 131 13.63 3.31 9.15
C GLY A 131 12.30 3.86 9.66
N LYS A 132 12.05 5.12 9.38
CA LYS A 132 10.83 5.84 9.77
C LYS A 132 9.96 6.14 8.55
N LEU A 133 8.65 6.01 8.69
CA LEU A 133 7.68 6.49 7.71
C LEU A 133 7.52 8.00 7.91
N ARG A 134 8.22 8.80 7.11
CA ARG A 134 8.39 10.25 7.36
C ARG A 134 7.53 11.16 6.51
N ASP A 135 7.04 10.67 5.37
CA ASP A 135 6.28 11.47 4.44
C ASP A 135 4.79 11.19 4.53
N PRO A 136 4.03 12.03 5.27
CA PRO A 136 2.57 11.86 5.37
C PRO A 136 1.86 12.27 4.07
N GLY A 137 2.55 12.96 3.16
CA GLY A 137 2.02 13.38 1.87
C GLY A 137 2.06 12.30 0.79
N ALA A 138 2.95 11.32 0.92
CA ALA A 138 3.17 10.29 -0.07
C ALA A 138 2.34 9.01 0.20
N TRP A 139 1.90 8.37 -0.87
CA TRP A 139 1.43 7.00 -0.81
C TRP A 139 2.62 6.05 -0.65
N MET A 140 2.47 5.08 0.24
CA MET A 140 3.46 4.04 0.50
C MET A 140 2.79 2.67 0.41
N ASN A 141 3.40 1.75 -0.32
CA ASN A 141 3.00 0.36 -0.31
C ASN A 141 3.75 -0.40 0.79
N ILE A 142 3.00 -1.11 1.61
CA ILE A 142 3.52 -1.98 2.66
C ILE A 142 3.12 -3.41 2.30
N VAL A 143 4.10 -4.31 2.21
CA VAL A 143 3.86 -5.73 2.04
C VAL A 143 4.55 -6.49 3.17
N ILE A 144 3.81 -7.36 3.82
CA ILE A 144 4.30 -8.22 4.89
C ILE A 144 3.88 -9.64 4.55
N LYS A 145 4.86 -10.51 4.35
CA LYS A 145 4.60 -11.93 4.15
C LYS A 145 5.12 -12.75 5.32
N ASN A 146 4.36 -13.75 5.71
CA ASN A 146 4.80 -14.84 6.57
C ASN A 146 4.96 -16.10 5.72
N SER A 147 6.17 -16.61 5.65
CA SER A 147 6.46 -17.89 4.98
C SER A 147 6.81 -18.92 6.03
N SER A 148 5.84 -19.75 6.40
CA SER A 148 6.00 -20.85 7.35
C SER A 148 6.71 -20.41 8.65
N GLY A 149 6.26 -19.28 9.23
CA GLY A 149 6.80 -18.75 10.50
C GLY A 149 7.97 -17.77 10.35
N THR A 150 8.31 -17.36 9.14
CA THR A 150 9.33 -16.32 8.90
C THR A 150 8.71 -15.12 8.21
N ILE A 151 8.72 -13.97 8.87
CA ILE A 151 8.21 -12.70 8.31
C ILE A 151 9.29 -11.99 7.53
N THR A 152 8.90 -11.51 6.37
CA THR A 152 9.65 -10.55 5.55
C THR A 152 8.75 -9.37 5.23
N SER A 153 9.28 -8.16 5.30
CA SER A 153 8.55 -6.93 5.00
C SER A 153 9.20 -6.13 3.89
N TYR A 154 8.36 -5.40 3.15
CA TYR A 154 8.74 -4.56 2.02
C TYR A 154 8.06 -3.20 2.15
N ILE A 155 8.77 -2.16 1.75
CA ILE A 155 8.25 -0.80 1.56
C ILE A 155 8.52 -0.38 0.12
N ASN A 156 7.49 -0.02 -0.62
CA ASN A 156 7.58 0.39 -2.02
C ASN A 156 8.46 -0.58 -2.84
N GLY A 157 8.15 -1.87 -2.79
CA GLY A 157 8.86 -2.92 -3.51
C GLY A 157 10.22 -3.33 -2.95
N THR A 158 10.81 -2.54 -2.06
CA THR A 158 12.13 -2.83 -1.49
C THR A 158 12.00 -3.65 -0.21
N GLN A 159 12.71 -4.77 -0.13
CA GLN A 159 12.78 -5.56 1.10
C GLN A 159 13.52 -4.77 2.19
N VAL A 160 12.87 -4.55 3.32
CA VAL A 160 13.40 -3.73 4.41
C VAL A 160 13.72 -4.53 5.67
N LYS A 161 13.10 -5.68 5.85
CA LYS A 161 13.37 -6.59 6.98
C LYS A 161 13.06 -8.05 6.60
N THR A 162 13.75 -8.97 7.27
CA THR A 162 13.48 -10.40 7.18
C THR A 162 13.87 -11.09 8.48
N SER A 163 13.57 -12.39 8.59
CA SER A 163 13.95 -13.23 9.73
C SER A 163 13.31 -12.84 11.06
N ILE A 164 12.14 -12.17 11.01
CA ILE A 164 11.31 -11.98 12.21
C ILE A 164 10.48 -13.25 12.39
N THR A 165 10.39 -13.73 13.63
CA THR A 165 9.50 -14.87 13.95
C THR A 165 8.05 -14.46 13.70
N GLY A 166 7.37 -15.20 12.84
CA GLY A 166 6.00 -14.97 12.45
C GLY A 166 5.01 -15.81 13.24
N THR A 167 3.80 -15.31 13.36
CA THR A 167 2.66 -16.01 13.96
C THR A 167 1.70 -16.44 12.84
N ALA A 168 1.12 -17.62 12.98
CA ALA A 168 0.06 -18.09 12.09
C ALA A 168 -1.17 -17.19 12.22
N LEU A 169 -1.90 -17.03 11.12
CA LEU A 169 -3.30 -16.63 11.20
C LEU A 169 -4.08 -17.78 11.86
N ALA A 170 -5.01 -17.46 12.72
CA ALA A 170 -5.91 -18.45 13.31
C ALA A 170 -7.35 -17.95 13.22
N SER A 171 -8.30 -18.84 13.45
CA SER A 171 -9.73 -18.49 13.47
C SER A 171 -10.00 -17.35 14.46
N GLY A 172 -10.82 -16.38 14.04
CA GLY A 172 -11.13 -15.22 14.85
C GLY A 172 -11.59 -14.03 14.01
N THR A 173 -11.32 -12.82 14.49
CA THR A 173 -11.74 -11.61 13.80
C THR A 173 -10.52 -10.81 13.34
N LEU A 174 -10.40 -10.64 12.04
CA LEU A 174 -9.51 -9.64 11.45
C LEU A 174 -10.18 -8.27 11.49
N ARG A 175 -9.39 -7.25 11.82
CA ARG A 175 -9.79 -5.83 11.73
C ARG A 175 -8.82 -5.06 10.88
N ILE A 176 -9.32 -4.18 10.04
CA ILE A 176 -8.55 -3.21 9.28
C ILE A 176 -8.80 -1.85 9.91
N GLY A 177 -7.73 -1.10 10.17
CA GLY A 177 -7.78 0.26 10.71
C GLY A 177 -7.81 0.37 12.23
N CYS A 178 -7.66 -0.71 12.98
CA CYS A 178 -7.55 -0.63 14.44
C CYS A 178 -6.88 -1.88 15.06
N TYR A 179 -6.59 -1.79 16.36
CA TYR A 179 -6.20 -2.93 17.18
C TYR A 179 -7.38 -3.41 18.03
N THR A 180 -7.66 -4.70 18.01
CA THR A 180 -8.66 -5.43 18.84
C THR A 180 -9.98 -4.71 19.10
N GLY A 181 -10.46 -3.93 18.12
CA GLY A 181 -11.85 -3.41 18.08
C GLY A 181 -12.17 -2.15 18.87
N SER A 182 -11.26 -1.59 19.64
CA SER A 182 -11.57 -0.43 20.46
C SER A 182 -10.42 0.52 20.75
N ASN A 183 -9.22 0.27 20.23
CA ASN A 183 -8.03 1.07 20.53
C ASN A 183 -7.12 1.25 19.33
N PHE A 184 -6.30 2.31 19.34
CA PHE A 184 -5.22 2.52 18.39
C PHE A 184 -5.68 2.53 16.93
N PHE A 185 -6.74 3.30 16.67
CA PHE A 185 -7.27 3.45 15.33
C PHE A 185 -6.25 4.08 14.39
N TYR A 186 -6.29 3.63 13.13
CA TYR A 186 -5.53 4.24 12.05
C TYR A 186 -6.15 5.57 11.66
N ASP A 187 -5.32 6.58 11.44
CA ASP A 187 -5.71 7.86 10.87
C ASP A 187 -4.96 8.07 9.55
N GLY A 188 -5.71 8.17 8.46
CA GLY A 188 -5.13 8.30 7.12
C GLY A 188 -5.98 7.67 6.05
N TYR A 189 -5.36 7.36 4.93
CA TYR A 189 -6.02 6.71 3.81
C TYR A 189 -5.42 5.33 3.55
N MET A 190 -6.26 4.38 3.21
CA MET A 190 -5.84 3.07 2.69
C MET A 190 -6.42 2.86 1.30
N SER A 191 -5.68 2.14 0.47
CA SER A 191 -6.12 1.64 -0.82
C SER A 191 -5.51 0.28 -1.09
N GLU A 192 -6.12 -0.50 -1.98
CA GLU A 192 -5.61 -1.81 -2.40
C GLU A 192 -5.22 -2.68 -1.19
N VAL A 193 -6.16 -2.88 -0.27
CA VAL A 193 -5.91 -3.69 0.93
C VAL A 193 -6.17 -5.16 0.61
N VAL A 194 -5.14 -5.96 0.74
CA VAL A 194 -5.13 -7.37 0.35
C VAL A 194 -4.68 -8.24 1.53
N LEU A 195 -5.42 -9.31 1.78
CA LEU A 195 -4.96 -10.46 2.54
C LEU A 195 -4.92 -11.67 1.64
N ILE A 196 -3.80 -12.37 1.65
CA ILE A 196 -3.66 -13.69 1.00
C ILE A 196 -3.49 -14.74 2.10
N ASP A 197 -4.34 -15.75 2.07
CA ASP A 197 -4.27 -16.91 2.94
C ASP A 197 -3.60 -18.08 2.19
N GLY A 198 -2.60 -18.69 2.79
CA GLY A 198 -1.92 -19.87 2.26
C GLY A 198 -0.75 -19.61 1.30
N THR A 199 -0.51 -18.37 0.87
CA THR A 199 0.61 -18.05 -0.06
C THR A 199 1.43 -16.85 0.43
N ALA A 200 2.77 -16.99 0.35
CA ALA A 200 3.72 -15.93 0.69
C ALA A 200 4.22 -15.22 -0.58
N TYR A 201 3.42 -14.28 -1.10
CA TYR A 201 3.80 -13.46 -2.26
C TYR A 201 4.85 -12.41 -1.89
N ASN A 202 5.71 -12.06 -2.85
CA ASN A 202 6.63 -10.93 -2.74
C ASN A 202 5.94 -9.62 -3.14
N ALA A 203 6.63 -8.50 -2.91
CA ALA A 203 6.09 -7.17 -3.20
C ALA A 203 5.74 -6.96 -4.69
N ASP A 204 6.46 -7.59 -5.60
CA ASP A 204 6.25 -7.52 -7.06
C ASP A 204 4.91 -8.10 -7.54
N SER A 205 4.18 -8.80 -6.64
CA SER A 205 2.80 -9.21 -6.88
C SER A 205 1.79 -8.07 -6.67
N PHE A 206 2.14 -7.03 -5.91
CA PHE A 206 1.24 -5.93 -5.50
C PHE A 206 1.62 -4.58 -6.10
N GLY A 207 2.78 -4.51 -6.72
CA GLY A 207 3.28 -3.30 -7.38
C GLY A 207 4.41 -3.60 -8.34
N GLU A 208 4.85 -2.56 -9.02
CA GLU A 208 5.99 -2.61 -9.93
C GLU A 208 6.69 -1.25 -10.00
N PHE A 209 7.95 -1.24 -10.40
CA PHE A 209 8.62 0.02 -10.71
C PHE A 209 8.20 0.49 -12.09
N ASN A 210 7.59 1.67 -12.15
CA ASN A 210 7.30 2.32 -13.41
C ASN A 210 8.62 2.55 -14.17
N SER A 211 8.70 1.99 -15.38
CA SER A 211 9.95 1.99 -16.17
C SER A 211 10.41 3.37 -16.62
N GLN A 212 9.52 4.37 -16.63
CA GLN A 212 9.82 5.73 -17.05
C GLN A 212 10.23 6.63 -15.87
N THR A 213 9.58 6.46 -14.71
CA THR A 213 9.79 7.33 -13.54
C THR A 213 10.64 6.70 -12.46
N GLY A 214 10.79 5.38 -12.48
CA GLY A 214 11.44 4.63 -11.39
C GLY A 214 10.63 4.61 -10.09
N ILE A 215 9.39 5.11 -10.10
CA ILE A 215 8.51 5.14 -8.93
C ILE A 215 7.80 3.80 -8.80
N TRP A 216 7.66 3.31 -7.59
CA TRP A 216 6.84 2.14 -7.27
C TRP A 216 5.36 2.48 -7.43
N VAL A 217 4.64 1.74 -8.24
CA VAL A 217 3.23 1.95 -8.57
C VAL A 217 2.42 0.69 -8.32
N PRO A 218 1.11 0.81 -8.06
CA PRO A 218 0.23 -0.35 -7.85
C PRO A 218 0.15 -1.22 -9.10
N LYS A 219 -0.11 -2.51 -8.87
CA LYS A 219 -0.33 -3.54 -9.89
C LYS A 219 -1.67 -4.22 -9.68
N ASP A 220 -2.29 -4.66 -10.76
CA ASP A 220 -3.52 -5.45 -10.69
C ASP A 220 -3.28 -6.77 -9.94
N VAL A 221 -4.04 -6.99 -8.90
CA VAL A 221 -3.97 -8.17 -8.03
C VAL A 221 -5.09 -9.19 -8.29
N SER A 222 -6.01 -8.89 -9.20
CA SER A 222 -7.18 -9.75 -9.50
C SER A 222 -6.82 -11.16 -9.97
N GLY A 223 -5.60 -11.36 -10.47
CA GLY A 223 -5.09 -12.67 -10.90
C GLY A 223 -4.41 -13.48 -9.80
N LEU A 224 -4.34 -13.00 -8.56
CA LEU A 224 -3.73 -13.73 -7.46
C LEU A 224 -4.68 -14.76 -6.87
N THR A 225 -4.12 -15.77 -6.21
CA THR A 225 -4.90 -16.73 -5.43
C THR A 225 -5.00 -16.24 -3.99
N PHE A 226 -6.21 -15.86 -3.57
CA PHE A 226 -6.42 -15.24 -2.24
C PHE A 226 -6.54 -16.26 -1.11
N GLY A 227 -6.90 -17.50 -1.41
CA GLY A 227 -7.18 -18.52 -0.39
C GLY A 227 -8.57 -18.38 0.23
N SER A 228 -8.85 -19.21 1.25
CA SER A 228 -10.22 -19.32 1.80
C SER A 228 -10.65 -18.09 2.60
N ASP A 229 -9.74 -17.48 3.33
CA ASP A 229 -9.99 -16.32 4.18
C ASP A 229 -9.36 -15.03 3.62
N GLY A 230 -8.71 -15.11 2.46
CA GLY A 230 -8.15 -13.94 1.76
C GLY A 230 -9.24 -12.99 1.26
N PHE A 231 -8.85 -11.76 0.93
CA PHE A 231 -9.73 -10.73 0.38
C PHE A 231 -8.96 -9.64 -0.33
N TYR A 232 -9.69 -8.85 -1.12
CA TYR A 232 -9.20 -7.65 -1.76
C TYR A 232 -10.20 -6.50 -1.62
N LEU A 233 -9.79 -5.41 -0.97
CA LEU A 233 -10.59 -4.20 -0.84
C LEU A 233 -10.02 -3.12 -1.79
N ASP A 234 -10.69 -2.91 -2.90
CA ASP A 234 -10.36 -1.88 -3.89
C ASP A 234 -11.10 -0.56 -3.68
N PHE A 235 -12.06 -0.55 -2.73
CA PHE A 235 -12.90 0.59 -2.34
C PHE A 235 -13.69 1.22 -3.51
N LYS A 236 -13.93 0.50 -4.59
CA LYS A 236 -14.66 1.04 -5.76
C LYS A 236 -16.14 1.22 -5.49
N ASP A 237 -16.73 0.34 -4.70
CA ASP A 237 -18.14 0.45 -4.33
C ASP A 237 -18.32 1.47 -3.21
N SER A 238 -18.71 2.70 -3.57
CA SER A 238 -18.95 3.76 -2.57
C SER A 238 -20.13 3.51 -1.65
N ALA A 239 -21.05 2.61 -2.00
CA ALA A 239 -22.16 2.21 -1.15
C ALA A 239 -21.76 1.12 -0.14
N ASN A 240 -20.69 0.38 -0.43
CA ASN A 240 -20.14 -0.68 0.42
C ASN A 240 -18.62 -0.75 0.29
N LEU A 241 -17.91 0.13 1.01
CA LEU A 241 -16.45 0.18 0.99
C LEU A 241 -15.76 -1.10 1.47
N GLY A 242 -16.48 -1.96 2.20
CA GLY A 242 -16.00 -3.27 2.63
C GLY A 242 -16.24 -4.39 1.63
N ASN A 243 -16.69 -4.09 0.41
CA ASN A 243 -16.92 -5.07 -0.63
C ASN A 243 -15.61 -5.78 -1.01
N ASP A 244 -15.64 -7.13 -0.97
CA ASP A 244 -14.51 -7.96 -1.38
C ASP A 244 -14.54 -8.11 -2.90
N ALA A 245 -13.48 -7.64 -3.55
CA ALA A 245 -13.37 -7.59 -5.01
C ALA A 245 -12.63 -8.81 -5.61
N ASN A 246 -12.31 -9.82 -4.76
CA ASN A 246 -11.67 -11.07 -5.20
C ASN A 246 -12.69 -12.08 -5.76
#